data_bf5609118d33a089560ef89e719af783
#
_entry.id   bf5609118d33a089560ef89e719af783
#
_cell.length_a   1.000
_cell.length_b   1.000
_cell.length_c   1.000
_cell.angle_alpha   90.00
_cell.angle_beta   90.00
_cell.angle_gamma   90.00
#
_symmetry.space_group_name_H-M   'P 1'
#
loop_
_entity.id
_entity.type
_entity.pdbx_description
1 polymer ?
#
loop_
_entity_poly.entity_id
_entity_poly.type
_entity_poly.pdbx_seq_one_letter_code
_entity_poly.pdbx_strand_id
1 'polypeptide(L)'
;KTSYTEKDVDDFIRDIPDVQKREDSIQLVHLMQSVSNEAPKMFGESIIGFGQYHYKYASGHEGYAPLIGFSPRKSAITLYVYTGLDEHKMLVEQLGKFKLGKACIYIKKLQHINRENLTTLMQQTIQFLSTKHTRIKD
;
A
#
# COMPACT_ATOMS: atom_id res chain seq x y z
N LYS A 1 -4.74 15.96 -8.95
CA LYS A 1 -5.38 14.78 -8.36
C LYS A 1 -4.59 13.53 -8.71
N THR A 2 -4.22 12.74 -7.71
CA THR A 2 -3.39 11.56 -7.92
C THR A 2 -4.19 10.44 -8.59
N SER A 3 -3.59 9.79 -9.58
CA SER A 3 -4.21 8.71 -10.32
C SER A 3 -3.13 7.74 -10.83
N TYR A 4 -3.56 6.60 -11.34
CA TYR A 4 -2.62 5.67 -11.97
C TYR A 4 -2.03 6.29 -13.23
N THR A 5 -0.75 6.02 -13.46
CA THR A 5 0.00 6.52 -14.62
C THR A 5 0.61 5.34 -15.36
N GLU A 6 1.18 5.62 -16.53
CA GLU A 6 1.86 4.59 -17.32
C GLU A 6 3.35 4.51 -17.03
N LYS A 7 3.82 5.22 -16.00
CA LYS A 7 5.22 5.16 -15.58
C LYS A 7 5.59 3.72 -15.21
N ASP A 8 6.76 3.27 -15.65
CA ASP A 8 7.21 1.90 -15.44
C ASP A 8 7.64 1.66 -14.00
N VAL A 9 7.02 0.67 -13.34
CA VAL A 9 7.33 0.31 -11.94
C VAL A 9 8.76 -0.20 -11.81
N ASP A 10 9.20 -1.05 -12.74
CA ASP A 10 10.55 -1.61 -12.68
C ASP A 10 11.62 -0.52 -12.80
N ASP A 11 11.40 0.45 -13.68
CA ASP A 11 12.31 1.59 -13.82
C ASP A 11 12.35 2.42 -12.55
N PHE A 12 11.18 2.65 -11.94
CA PHE A 12 11.10 3.42 -10.70
C PHE A 12 11.88 2.73 -9.58
N ILE A 13 11.72 1.42 -9.42
CA ILE A 13 12.43 0.66 -8.38
C ILE A 13 13.93 0.64 -8.65
N ARG A 14 14.31 0.44 -9.92
CA ARG A 14 15.73 0.40 -10.32
C ARG A 14 16.45 1.70 -9.97
N ASP A 15 15.74 2.81 -10.02
CA ASP A 15 16.32 4.13 -9.75
C ASP A 15 16.42 4.47 -8.27
N ILE A 16 15.96 3.60 -7.36
CA ILE A 16 16.10 3.83 -5.92
C ILE A 16 17.58 3.71 -5.53
N PRO A 17 18.20 4.79 -5.01
CA PRO A 17 19.65 4.76 -4.72
C PRO A 17 20.04 3.81 -3.60
N ASP A 18 19.23 3.72 -2.55
CA ASP A 18 19.52 2.87 -1.40
C ASP A 18 19.24 1.41 -1.71
N VAL A 19 20.26 0.56 -1.60
CA VAL A 19 20.17 -0.86 -1.94
C VAL A 19 19.14 -1.58 -1.08
N GLN A 20 19.15 -1.32 0.24
CA GLN A 20 18.20 -1.98 1.15
C GLN A 20 16.77 -1.61 0.80
N LYS A 21 16.52 -0.34 0.54
CA LYS A 21 15.19 0.14 0.20
C LYS A 21 14.73 -0.44 -1.15
N ARG A 22 15.64 -0.54 -2.10
CA ARG A 22 15.34 -1.14 -3.40
C ARG A 22 14.94 -2.59 -3.26
N GLU A 23 15.70 -3.37 -2.49
CA GLU A 23 15.39 -4.79 -2.28
C GLU A 23 14.11 -4.98 -1.49
N ASP A 24 13.87 -4.16 -0.47
CA ASP A 24 12.62 -4.19 0.28
C ASP A 24 11.43 -3.88 -0.63
N SER A 25 11.61 -2.96 -1.57
CA SER A 25 10.57 -2.61 -2.53
C SER A 25 10.23 -3.77 -3.45
N ILE A 26 11.24 -4.50 -3.92
CA ILE A 26 11.02 -5.68 -4.74
C ILE A 26 10.22 -6.74 -3.97
N GLN A 27 10.57 -6.97 -2.72
CA GLN A 27 9.86 -7.93 -1.88
C GLN A 27 8.42 -7.48 -1.60
N LEU A 28 8.21 -6.19 -1.38
CA LEU A 28 6.87 -5.64 -1.17
C LEU A 28 6.00 -5.79 -2.41
N VAL A 29 6.56 -5.60 -3.60
CA VAL A 29 5.83 -5.80 -4.85
C VAL A 29 5.34 -7.25 -4.93
N HIS A 30 6.21 -8.21 -4.69
CA HIS A 30 5.84 -9.63 -4.74
C HIS A 30 4.76 -9.96 -3.71
N LEU A 31 4.91 -9.48 -2.48
CA LEU A 31 3.96 -9.74 -1.41
C LEU A 31 2.59 -9.12 -1.72
N MET A 32 2.57 -7.86 -2.11
CA MET A 32 1.33 -7.16 -2.38
C MET A 32 0.62 -7.69 -3.61
N GLN A 33 1.37 -8.09 -4.63
CA GLN A 33 0.79 -8.73 -5.82
C GLN A 33 0.15 -10.06 -5.44
N SER A 34 0.80 -10.85 -4.61
CA SER A 34 0.27 -12.12 -4.13
C SER A 34 -1.02 -11.94 -3.33
N VAL A 35 -1.06 -10.94 -2.46
CA VAL A 35 -2.22 -10.69 -1.60
C VAL A 35 -3.41 -10.12 -2.38
N SER A 36 -3.14 -9.19 -3.28
CA SER A 36 -4.19 -8.47 -4.00
C SER A 36 -4.64 -9.16 -5.29
N ASN A 37 -3.81 -10.02 -5.87
CA ASN A 37 -3.98 -10.58 -7.21
C ASN A 37 -4.05 -9.50 -8.28
N GLU A 38 -3.37 -8.37 -8.03
CA GLU A 38 -3.30 -7.25 -8.97
C GLU A 38 -1.87 -6.96 -9.33
N ALA A 39 -1.62 -6.52 -10.56
CA ALA A 39 -0.30 -6.12 -10.99
C ALA A 39 0.08 -4.77 -10.40
N PRO A 40 1.37 -4.54 -10.10
CA PRO A 40 1.81 -3.24 -9.61
C PRO A 40 1.70 -2.17 -10.69
N LYS A 41 1.26 -0.98 -10.29
CA LYS A 41 1.17 0.18 -11.19
C LYS A 41 1.57 1.43 -10.42
N MET A 42 2.14 2.40 -11.13
CA MET A 42 2.47 3.67 -10.50
C MET A 42 1.22 4.50 -10.29
N PHE A 43 1.01 4.91 -9.05
CA PHE A 43 -0.07 5.80 -8.66
C PHE A 43 0.57 7.14 -8.32
N GLY A 44 0.47 8.12 -9.22
CA GLY A 44 1.21 9.36 -9.11
C GLY A 44 2.70 9.14 -9.39
N GLU A 45 3.54 9.92 -8.73
CA GLU A 45 4.98 9.97 -9.00
C GLU A 45 5.80 8.97 -8.20
N SER A 46 5.33 8.57 -7.01
CA SER A 46 6.17 7.83 -6.08
C SER A 46 5.45 6.69 -5.34
N ILE A 47 4.20 6.42 -5.65
CA ILE A 47 3.44 5.34 -5.01
C ILE A 47 3.30 4.18 -5.98
N ILE A 48 3.62 2.98 -5.50
CA ILE A 48 3.34 1.74 -6.24
C ILE A 48 2.05 1.18 -5.66
N GLY A 49 1.01 1.11 -6.49
CA GLY A 49 -0.31 0.69 -6.06
C GLY A 49 -0.76 -0.61 -6.68
N PHE A 50 -1.71 -1.27 -6.01
CA PHE A 50 -2.24 -2.57 -6.41
C PHE A 50 -3.75 -2.53 -6.34
N GLY A 51 -4.40 -2.76 -7.47
CA GLY A 51 -5.85 -2.71 -7.55
C GLY A 51 -6.38 -1.30 -7.49
N GLN A 52 -7.70 -1.19 -7.47
CA GLN A 52 -8.34 0.12 -7.49
C GLN A 52 -9.74 0.00 -6.92
N TYR A 53 -10.16 1.04 -6.20
CA TYR A 53 -11.55 1.16 -5.78
C TYR A 53 -12.06 2.56 -6.06
N HIS A 54 -13.36 2.66 -6.28
CA HIS A 54 -14.06 3.93 -6.47
C HIS A 54 -14.77 4.30 -5.18
N TYR A 55 -14.45 5.44 -4.62
CA TYR A 55 -15.13 5.95 -3.43
C TYR A 55 -16.00 7.15 -3.80
N LYS A 56 -17.13 7.26 -3.12
CA LYS A 56 -18.03 8.38 -3.27
C LYS A 56 -18.67 8.66 -1.93
N TYR A 57 -18.44 9.85 -1.40
CA TYR A 57 -18.97 10.27 -0.12
C TYR A 57 -20.27 11.04 -0.29
N ALA A 58 -21.08 11.09 0.77
CA ALA A 58 -22.35 11.81 0.77
C ALA A 58 -22.20 13.29 0.37
N SER A 59 -21.02 13.85 0.64
CA SER A 59 -20.69 15.22 0.28
C SER A 59 -20.52 15.44 -1.23
N GLY A 60 -20.52 14.35 -2.02
CA GLY A 60 -20.27 14.42 -3.45
C GLY A 60 -18.82 14.25 -3.84
N HIS A 61 -17.92 14.21 -2.87
CA HIS A 61 -16.50 13.98 -3.15
C HIS A 61 -16.31 12.52 -3.57
N GLU A 62 -15.67 12.31 -4.72
CA GLU A 62 -15.43 10.97 -5.23
C GLU A 62 -14.07 10.88 -5.93
N GLY A 63 -13.59 9.65 -6.10
CA GLY A 63 -12.34 9.41 -6.78
C GLY A 63 -11.97 7.93 -6.80
N TYR A 64 -10.75 7.67 -7.21
CA TYR A 64 -10.21 6.31 -7.28
C TYR A 64 -8.92 6.25 -6.48
N ALA A 65 -8.66 5.11 -5.87
CA ALA A 65 -7.45 4.89 -5.10
C ALA A 65 -7.03 3.42 -5.15
N PRO A 66 -5.73 3.12 -4.90
CA PRO A 66 -5.27 1.74 -4.80
C PRO A 66 -5.89 1.05 -3.60
N LEU A 67 -6.11 -0.26 -3.71
CA LEU A 67 -6.55 -1.06 -2.57
C LEU A 67 -5.46 -1.12 -1.51
N ILE A 68 -4.22 -1.37 -1.95
CA ILE A 68 -3.03 -1.30 -1.10
C ILE A 68 -1.89 -0.75 -1.94
N GLY A 69 -0.83 -0.32 -1.28
CA GLY A 69 0.34 0.18 -1.98
C GLY A 69 1.43 0.61 -1.02
N PHE A 70 2.53 1.10 -1.57
CA PHE A 70 3.62 1.62 -0.77
C PHE A 70 4.40 2.67 -1.55
N SER A 71 5.15 3.49 -0.82
CA SER A 71 6.03 4.49 -1.42
C SER A 71 7.39 4.43 -0.74
N PRO A 72 8.45 4.07 -1.49
CA PRO A 72 9.81 4.03 -0.94
C PRO A 72 10.41 5.45 -0.91
N ARG A 73 10.03 6.21 0.10
CA ARG A 73 10.46 7.60 0.25
C ARG A 73 11.85 7.68 0.86
N LYS A 74 12.47 8.85 0.77
CA LYS A 74 13.84 9.06 1.22
C LYS A 74 14.03 8.73 2.71
N SER A 75 13.10 9.14 3.56
CA SER A 75 13.23 8.97 5.01
C SER A 75 12.68 7.63 5.52
N ALA A 76 11.76 7.01 4.79
CA ALA A 76 11.12 5.77 5.22
C ALA A 76 10.33 5.18 4.07
N ILE A 77 9.95 3.90 4.19
CA ILE A 77 8.99 3.28 3.29
C ILE A 77 7.61 3.52 3.90
N THR A 78 6.73 4.15 3.16
CA THR A 78 5.37 4.41 3.59
C THR A 78 4.48 3.30 3.07
N LEU A 79 3.77 2.61 3.97
CA LEU A 79 2.86 1.53 3.61
C LEU A 79 1.41 2.05 3.66
N TYR A 80 0.71 1.93 2.56
CA TYR A 80 -0.70 2.30 2.45
C TYR A 80 -1.53 1.01 2.52
N VAL A 81 -1.54 0.42 3.72
CA VAL A 81 -2.17 -0.88 3.97
C VAL A 81 -3.14 -0.82 5.15
N TYR A 82 -3.46 0.38 5.62
CA TYR A 82 -4.27 0.59 6.81
C TYR A 82 -5.18 1.79 6.56
N THR A 83 -6.45 1.67 6.93
CA THR A 83 -7.45 2.73 6.70
C THR A 83 -7.76 3.54 7.94
N GLY A 84 -7.18 3.18 9.08
CA GLY A 84 -7.51 3.79 10.36
C GLY A 84 -8.66 3.12 11.08
N LEU A 85 -9.20 2.04 10.51
CA LEU A 85 -10.32 1.31 11.12
C LEU A 85 -9.89 0.64 12.43
N ASP A 86 -10.62 0.90 13.52
CA ASP A 86 -10.28 0.39 14.83
C ASP A 86 -10.17 -1.14 14.88
N GLU A 87 -10.99 -1.83 14.10
CA GLU A 87 -10.99 -3.29 14.05
C GLU A 87 -9.67 -3.88 13.55
N HIS A 88 -8.89 -3.10 12.80
CA HIS A 88 -7.58 -3.53 12.31
C HIS A 88 -6.43 -3.12 13.23
N LYS A 89 -6.72 -2.38 14.30
CA LYS A 89 -5.68 -1.79 15.15
C LYS A 89 -4.79 -2.83 15.80
N MET A 90 -5.35 -3.96 16.24
CA MET A 90 -4.57 -5.03 16.85
C MET A 90 -3.52 -5.59 15.91
N LEU A 91 -3.87 -5.71 14.62
CA LEU A 91 -2.93 -6.19 13.62
C LEU A 91 -1.79 -5.20 13.44
N VAL A 92 -2.11 -3.90 13.43
CA VAL A 92 -1.10 -2.85 13.32
C VAL A 92 -0.15 -2.90 14.53
N GLU A 93 -0.68 -3.02 15.72
CA GLU A 93 0.12 -3.04 16.94
C GLU A 93 1.10 -4.20 17.00
N GLN A 94 0.82 -5.28 16.28
CA GLN A 94 1.66 -6.48 16.28
C GLN A 94 2.60 -6.56 15.07
N LEU A 95 2.68 -5.49 14.28
CA LEU A 95 3.53 -5.49 13.08
C LEU A 95 5.03 -5.51 13.38
N GLY A 96 5.43 -4.89 14.47
CA GLY A 96 6.83 -4.79 14.82
C GLY A 96 7.28 -3.36 14.99
N LYS A 97 8.36 -2.96 14.30
CA LYS A 97 8.97 -1.64 14.47
C LYS A 97 8.51 -0.68 13.36
N PHE A 98 7.69 0.28 13.74
CA PHE A 98 7.09 1.22 12.78
C PHE A 98 6.68 2.51 13.47
N LYS A 99 6.34 3.52 12.67
CA LYS A 99 5.66 4.72 13.12
C LYS A 99 4.31 4.78 12.43
N LEU A 100 3.30 5.24 13.14
CA LEU A 100 1.94 5.27 12.63
C LEU A 100 1.56 6.68 12.21
N GLY A 101 1.03 6.81 10.99
CA GLY A 101 0.37 8.00 10.53
C GLY A 101 -1.14 7.82 10.66
N LYS A 102 -1.90 8.73 10.10
CA LYS A 102 -3.36 8.70 10.22
C LYS A 102 -3.97 7.49 9.51
N ALA A 103 -3.50 7.19 8.32
CA ALA A 103 -3.96 6.04 7.53
C ALA A 103 -2.78 5.45 6.76
N CYS A 104 -1.59 5.48 7.34
CA CYS A 104 -0.40 4.91 6.73
C CYS A 104 0.59 4.50 7.80
N ILE A 105 1.53 3.65 7.42
CA ILE A 105 2.51 3.07 8.33
C ILE A 105 3.89 3.36 7.74
N TYR A 106 4.81 3.84 8.58
CA TYR A 106 6.16 4.17 8.15
C TYR A 106 7.15 3.16 8.72
N ILE A 107 7.96 2.54 7.86
CA ILE A 107 8.95 1.58 8.28
C ILE A 107 10.33 1.95 7.71
N LYS A 108 11.38 1.54 8.41
CA LYS A 108 12.75 1.72 7.93
C LYS A 108 13.21 0.55 7.09
N LYS A 109 12.90 -0.66 7.53
CA LYS A 109 13.29 -1.90 6.86
C LYS A 109 12.17 -2.92 6.95
N LEU A 110 11.95 -3.65 5.88
CA LEU A 110 10.92 -4.68 5.85
C LEU A 110 11.19 -5.79 6.87
N GLN A 111 12.46 -6.10 7.14
CA GLN A 111 12.82 -7.13 8.13
C GLN A 111 12.35 -6.81 9.55
N HIS A 112 12.04 -5.55 9.85
CA HIS A 112 11.52 -5.14 11.16
C HIS A 112 10.04 -5.46 11.33
N ILE A 113 9.40 -5.97 10.29
CA ILE A 113 7.95 -6.15 10.26
C ILE A 113 7.61 -7.64 10.20
N ASN A 114 6.60 -8.04 10.99
CA ASN A 114 6.06 -9.39 10.94
C ASN A 114 5.24 -9.54 9.65
N ARG A 115 5.73 -10.36 8.72
CA ARG A 115 5.10 -10.51 7.40
C ARG A 115 3.74 -11.16 7.47
N GLU A 116 3.52 -12.08 8.39
CA GLU A 116 2.20 -12.73 8.54
C GLU A 116 1.15 -11.71 8.97
N ASN A 117 1.49 -10.88 9.96
CA ASN A 117 0.56 -9.85 10.43
C ASN A 117 0.34 -8.79 9.35
N LEU A 118 1.38 -8.43 8.59
CA LEU A 118 1.23 -7.51 7.48
C LEU A 118 0.31 -8.08 6.41
N THR A 119 0.49 -9.36 6.07
CA THR A 119 -0.36 -10.03 5.07
C THR A 119 -1.82 -10.03 5.52
N THR A 120 -2.07 -10.38 6.79
CA THR A 120 -3.44 -10.38 7.32
C THR A 120 -4.05 -8.99 7.30
N LEU A 121 -3.28 -7.98 7.68
CA LEU A 121 -3.74 -6.59 7.62
C LEU A 121 -4.11 -6.18 6.20
N MET A 122 -3.26 -6.51 5.24
CA MET A 122 -3.54 -6.20 3.84
C MET A 122 -4.80 -6.89 3.33
N GLN A 123 -4.98 -8.18 3.67
CA GLN A 123 -6.18 -8.92 3.28
C GLN A 123 -7.44 -8.28 3.85
N GLN A 124 -7.41 -7.91 5.11
CA GLN A 124 -8.57 -7.30 5.77
C GLN A 124 -8.85 -5.89 5.25
N THR A 125 -7.80 -5.15 4.93
CA THR A 125 -7.95 -3.81 4.34
C THR A 125 -8.59 -3.90 2.95
N ILE A 126 -8.15 -4.84 2.13
CA ILE A 126 -8.75 -5.05 0.80
C ILE A 126 -10.22 -5.44 0.94
N GLN A 127 -10.52 -6.35 1.86
CA GLN A 127 -11.89 -6.78 2.10
C GLN A 127 -12.78 -5.63 2.56
N PHE A 128 -12.29 -4.83 3.49
CA PHE A 128 -13.02 -3.67 3.99
C PHE A 128 -13.31 -2.67 2.88
N LEU A 129 -12.29 -2.31 2.10
CA LEU A 129 -12.45 -1.35 1.02
C LEU A 129 -13.36 -1.88 -0.08
N SER A 130 -13.29 -3.17 -0.37
CA SER A 130 -14.12 -3.79 -1.40
C SER A 130 -15.58 -3.89 -0.97
N THR A 131 -15.83 -3.91 0.33
CA THR A 131 -17.20 -3.95 0.88
C THR A 131 -17.77 -2.55 1.01
N LYS A 132 -16.99 -1.60 1.51
CA LYS A 132 -17.45 -0.23 1.74
C LYS A 132 -17.56 0.58 0.45
N HIS A 133 -16.66 0.32 -0.50
CA HIS A 133 -16.60 1.03 -1.78
C HIS A 133 -16.69 0.04 -2.93
N THR A 134 -16.66 0.53 -4.15
CA THR A 134 -16.73 -0.31 -5.33
C THR A 134 -15.33 -0.67 -5.83
N ARG A 135 -14.97 -1.95 -5.73
CA ARG A 135 -13.70 -2.42 -6.28
C ARG A 135 -13.80 -2.49 -7.81
N ILE A 136 -12.82 -1.91 -8.47
CA ILE A 136 -12.71 -1.95 -9.93
C ILE A 136 -11.82 -3.12 -10.29
N LYS A 137 -12.32 -4.00 -11.13
CA LYS A 137 -11.54 -5.14 -11.64
C LYS A 137 -11.23 -4.94 -13.11
N ASP A 138 -10.02 -5.22 -13.48
CA ASP A 138 -9.58 -5.17 -14.87
C ASP A 138 -10.03 -6.41 -15.66
#